data_b097a9bc052cd214ea0dbc689bb48f7f
#
_entry.id   b097a9bc052cd214ea0dbc689bb48f7f
#
_cell.length_a   1.000
_cell.length_b   1.000
_cell.length_c   1.000
_cell.angle_alpha   90.00
_cell.angle_beta   90.00
_cell.angle_gamma   90.00
#
_symmetry.space_group_name_H-M   'P 1'
#
loop_
_entity.id
_entity.type
_entity.pdbx_description
1 polymer ?
#
loop_
_entity_poly.entity_id
_entity_poly.type
_entity_poly.pdbx_seq_one_letter_code
_entity_poly.pdbx_strand_id
1 'polypeptide(L)'
;MKFNIPKRLTVGGVDYVVNIKDVLNYSGDFGFWQPQGTIDIARGVEGDRLPESRMRTTFWHELTHAILDRMGRADLNESEEFVNTFSAFLSGAVDTMEE
;
A
#
# COMPACT_ATOMS: atom_id res chain seq x y z
N MET A 1 7.34 -11.49 13.18
CA MET A 1 6.34 -12.03 12.24
C MET A 1 6.40 -11.25 10.92
N LYS A 2 6.46 -11.95 9.83
CA LYS A 2 6.38 -11.28 8.53
C LYS A 2 4.93 -11.18 8.09
N PHE A 3 4.53 -10.00 7.68
CA PHE A 3 3.19 -9.77 7.15
C PHE A 3 3.10 -10.26 5.71
N ASN A 4 2.07 -11.04 5.42
CA ASN A 4 1.78 -11.47 4.05
C ASN A 4 0.73 -10.56 3.45
N ILE A 5 1.01 -10.01 2.27
CA ILE A 5 0.09 -9.11 1.60
C ILE A 5 -1.21 -9.87 1.29
N PRO A 6 -2.36 -9.38 1.78
CA PRO A 6 -3.63 -10.07 1.54
C PRO A 6 -4.09 -9.88 0.10
N LYS A 7 -4.96 -10.76 -0.36
CA LYS A 7 -5.60 -10.63 -1.68
C LYS A 7 -6.84 -9.75 -1.62
N ARG A 8 -7.47 -9.66 -0.46
CA ARG A 8 -8.68 -8.87 -0.24
C ARG A 8 -8.74 -8.36 1.17
N LEU A 9 -9.38 -7.22 1.36
CA LEU A 9 -9.66 -6.67 2.68
C LEU A 9 -10.79 -5.67 2.56
N THR A 10 -11.36 -5.29 3.70
CA THR A 10 -12.43 -4.29 3.75
C THR A 10 -11.96 -3.08 4.54
N VAL A 11 -12.16 -1.90 3.99
CA VAL A 11 -11.79 -0.64 4.63
C VAL A 11 -13.02 0.26 4.66
N GLY A 12 -13.53 0.56 5.85
CA GLY A 12 -14.67 1.46 6.01
C GLY A 12 -15.88 1.02 5.20
N GLY A 13 -16.14 -0.28 5.11
CA GLY A 13 -17.28 -0.83 4.37
C GLY A 13 -17.04 -1.01 2.88
N VAL A 14 -15.87 -0.63 2.36
CA VAL A 14 -15.52 -0.84 0.95
C VAL A 14 -14.61 -2.05 0.84
N ASP A 15 -14.98 -2.98 -0.02
CA ASP A 15 -14.17 -4.17 -0.29
C ASP A 15 -13.07 -3.81 -1.29
N TYR A 16 -11.83 -4.13 -0.93
CA TYR A 16 -10.67 -3.90 -1.78
C TYR A 16 -10.09 -5.21 -2.27
N VAL A 17 -9.71 -5.21 -3.54
CA VAL A 17 -8.91 -6.29 -4.13
C VAL A 17 -7.48 -5.79 -4.27
N VAL A 18 -6.52 -6.61 -3.83
CA VAL A 18 -5.09 -6.27 -3.93
C VAL A 18 -4.51 -7.06 -5.10
N ASN A 19 -3.98 -6.35 -6.06
CA ASN A 19 -3.37 -6.94 -7.25
C ASN A 19 -1.87 -6.71 -7.24
N ILE A 20 -1.11 -7.78 -7.43
CA ILE A 20 0.34 -7.68 -7.61
C ILE A 20 0.60 -7.80 -9.11
N LYS A 21 1.17 -6.75 -9.69
CA LYS A 21 1.42 -6.65 -11.13
C LYS A 21 2.92 -6.57 -11.40
N ASP A 22 3.34 -7.04 -12.55
CA ASP A 22 4.76 -7.00 -12.90
C ASP A 22 5.29 -5.58 -12.92
N VAL A 23 4.54 -4.65 -13.50
CA VAL A 23 4.84 -3.21 -13.45
C VAL A 23 3.54 -2.43 -13.39
N LEU A 24 3.58 -1.23 -12.83
CA LEU A 24 2.46 -0.28 -12.85
C LEU A 24 2.84 0.86 -13.78
N ASN A 25 2.17 0.92 -14.93
CA ASN A 25 2.38 1.90 -15.99
C ASN A 25 3.88 2.05 -16.37
N TYR A 26 4.19 3.02 -17.21
CA TYR A 26 5.55 3.24 -17.70
C TYR A 26 6.31 4.29 -16.90
N SER A 27 5.74 4.81 -15.82
CA SER A 27 6.35 5.88 -15.02
C SER A 27 7.14 5.37 -13.82
N GLY A 28 7.16 4.05 -13.59
CA GLY A 28 7.92 3.49 -12.49
C GLY A 28 7.24 3.58 -11.13
N ASP A 29 5.92 3.64 -11.09
CA ASP A 29 5.18 3.67 -9.85
C ASP A 29 5.31 2.35 -9.09
N PHE A 30 5.45 2.42 -7.76
CA PHE A 30 5.51 1.25 -6.90
C PHE A 30 4.13 0.72 -6.54
N GLY A 31 3.14 1.59 -6.43
CA GLY A 31 1.79 1.21 -6.05
C GLY A 31 0.76 2.21 -6.52
N PHE A 32 -0.49 1.79 -6.50
CA PHE A 32 -1.60 2.63 -6.91
C PHE A 32 -2.86 2.21 -6.19
N TRP A 33 -3.56 3.19 -5.62
CA TRP A 33 -4.80 3.01 -4.90
C TRP A 33 -5.94 3.67 -5.66
N GLN A 34 -7.10 3.00 -5.70
CA GLN A 34 -8.31 3.58 -6.28
C GLN A 34 -9.46 3.48 -5.28
N PRO A 35 -10.21 4.57 -5.07
CA PRO A 35 -11.31 4.58 -4.09
C PRO A 35 -12.44 3.60 -4.43
N GLN A 36 -12.50 3.12 -5.66
CA GLN A 36 -13.50 2.14 -6.07
C GLN A 36 -13.24 0.74 -5.51
N GLY A 37 -12.05 0.49 -4.95
CA GLY A 37 -11.79 -0.76 -4.27
C GLY A 37 -10.65 -1.58 -4.85
N THR A 38 -9.61 -0.93 -5.35
CA THR A 38 -8.40 -1.64 -5.79
C THR A 38 -7.15 -1.03 -5.19
N ILE A 39 -6.20 -1.91 -4.87
CA ILE A 39 -4.84 -1.54 -4.50
C ILE A 39 -3.92 -2.36 -5.40
N ASP A 40 -3.15 -1.68 -6.22
CA ASP A 40 -2.20 -2.33 -7.12
C ASP A 40 -0.78 -2.14 -6.58
N ILE A 41 0.01 -3.20 -6.60
CA ILE A 41 1.39 -3.19 -6.12
C ILE A 41 2.29 -3.70 -7.22
N ALA A 42 3.35 -2.96 -7.52
CA ALA A 42 4.33 -3.36 -8.52
C ALA A 42 5.28 -4.39 -7.94
N ARG A 43 5.50 -5.46 -8.71
CA ARG A 43 6.51 -6.47 -8.40
C ARG A 43 7.88 -6.04 -8.86
N GLY A 44 7.95 -5.12 -9.81
CA GLY A 44 9.19 -4.60 -10.35
C GLY A 44 9.03 -3.20 -10.89
N VAL A 45 10.13 -2.49 -11.03
CA VAL A 45 10.18 -1.14 -11.57
C VAL A 45 11.35 -1.08 -12.54
N GLU A 46 11.09 -0.60 -13.76
CA GLU A 46 12.11 -0.42 -14.80
C GLU A 46 12.95 -1.68 -15.06
N GLY A 47 12.28 -2.84 -15.04
CA GLY A 47 12.94 -4.11 -15.32
C GLY A 47 13.60 -4.75 -14.09
N ASP A 48 13.70 -4.03 -12.98
CA ASP A 48 14.28 -4.56 -11.75
C ASP A 48 13.20 -5.10 -10.83
N ARG A 49 13.42 -6.29 -10.29
CA ARG A 49 12.49 -6.91 -9.37
C ARG A 49 12.66 -6.31 -7.98
N LEU A 50 11.55 -5.95 -7.35
CA LEU A 50 11.56 -5.37 -6.01
C LEU A 50 11.62 -6.47 -4.94
N PRO A 51 12.33 -6.22 -3.82
CA PRO A 51 12.27 -7.13 -2.68
C PRO A 51 10.87 -7.16 -2.08
N GLU A 52 10.50 -8.28 -1.46
CA GLU A 52 9.19 -8.42 -0.83
C GLU A 52 8.96 -7.38 0.26
N SER A 53 10.00 -7.00 1.00
CA SER A 53 9.88 -5.95 2.01
C SER A 53 9.42 -4.63 1.41
N ARG A 54 9.89 -4.31 0.20
CA ARG A 54 9.46 -3.11 -0.49
C ARG A 54 8.00 -3.20 -0.91
N MET A 55 7.58 -4.35 -1.38
CA MET A 55 6.18 -4.58 -1.74
C MET A 55 5.27 -4.46 -0.52
N ARG A 56 5.69 -4.96 0.64
CA ARG A 56 4.91 -4.81 1.87
C ARG A 56 4.80 -3.35 2.27
N THR A 57 5.88 -2.59 2.20
CA THR A 57 5.85 -1.14 2.48
C THR A 57 4.91 -0.43 1.53
N THR A 58 4.94 -0.78 0.24
CA THR A 58 4.02 -0.22 -0.74
C THR A 58 2.57 -0.53 -0.40
N PHE A 59 2.28 -1.77 0.03
CA PHE A 59 0.94 -2.12 0.45
C PHE A 59 0.44 -1.21 1.57
N TRP A 60 1.26 -1.02 2.61
CA TRP A 60 0.88 -0.15 3.73
C TRP A 60 0.68 1.30 3.30
N HIS A 61 1.50 1.77 2.36
CA HIS A 61 1.37 3.12 1.81
C HIS A 61 0.00 3.29 1.12
N GLU A 62 -0.36 2.37 0.22
CA GLU A 62 -1.63 2.46 -0.50
C GLU A 62 -2.82 2.21 0.42
N LEU A 63 -2.69 1.30 1.39
CA LEU A 63 -3.73 1.08 2.39
C LEU A 63 -3.97 2.34 3.23
N THR A 64 -2.91 3.08 3.55
CA THR A 64 -3.04 4.35 4.28
C THR A 64 -3.89 5.34 3.48
N HIS A 65 -3.67 5.45 2.17
CA HIS A 65 -4.52 6.28 1.32
C HIS A 65 -5.98 5.83 1.37
N ALA A 66 -6.24 4.54 1.30
CA ALA A 66 -7.60 4.01 1.34
C ALA A 66 -8.28 4.33 2.67
N ILE A 67 -7.57 4.18 3.79
CA ILE A 67 -8.10 4.47 5.11
C ILE A 67 -8.43 5.96 5.24
N LEU A 68 -7.51 6.83 4.86
CA LEU A 68 -7.72 8.28 4.95
C LEU A 68 -8.88 8.74 4.08
N ASP A 69 -9.03 8.15 2.91
CA ASP A 69 -10.17 8.42 2.04
C ASP A 69 -11.49 8.07 2.75
N ARG A 70 -11.56 6.88 3.35
CA ARG A 70 -12.77 6.45 4.05
C ARG A 70 -13.06 7.27 5.31
N MET A 71 -12.01 7.80 5.94
CA MET A 71 -12.16 8.70 7.08
C MET A 71 -12.59 10.11 6.68
N GLY A 72 -12.56 10.43 5.39
CA GLY A 72 -12.84 11.79 4.92
C GLY A 72 -11.74 12.78 5.23
N ARG A 73 -10.50 12.32 5.42
CA ARG A 73 -9.36 13.18 5.76
C ARG A 73 -8.54 13.49 4.52
N ALA A 74 -9.14 14.28 3.62
CA ALA A 74 -8.46 14.69 2.39
C ALA A 74 -7.18 15.50 2.69
N ASP A 75 -7.16 16.26 3.77
CA ASP A 75 -5.99 17.03 4.19
C ASP A 75 -4.77 16.14 4.42
N LEU A 76 -4.94 15.02 5.12
CA LEU A 76 -3.86 14.07 5.37
C LEU A 76 -3.57 13.21 4.15
N ASN A 77 -4.61 12.86 3.40
CA ASN A 77 -4.46 12.00 2.22
C ASN A 77 -3.65 12.66 1.11
N GLU A 78 -3.69 13.98 1.02
CA GLU A 78 -2.90 14.74 0.05
C GLU A 78 -1.46 14.99 0.51
N SER A 79 -1.16 14.72 1.77
CA SER A 79 0.18 14.91 2.33
C SER A 79 1.02 13.64 2.13
N GLU A 80 1.86 13.64 1.11
CA GLU A 80 2.77 12.50 0.88
C GLU A 80 3.74 12.32 2.04
N GLU A 81 4.15 13.41 2.69
CA GLU A 81 4.99 13.32 3.88
C GLU A 81 4.30 12.53 5.00
N PHE A 82 3.03 12.84 5.28
CA PHE A 82 2.28 12.11 6.30
C PHE A 82 2.11 10.64 5.90
N VAL A 83 1.66 10.38 4.68
CA VAL A 83 1.39 9.01 4.22
C VAL A 83 2.66 8.18 4.23
N ASN A 84 3.76 8.72 3.73
CA ASN A 84 5.04 8.02 3.71
C ASN A 84 5.54 7.71 5.13
N THR A 85 5.49 8.68 6.03
CA THR A 85 5.99 8.52 7.39
C THR A 85 5.13 7.54 8.17
N PHE A 86 3.82 7.73 8.15
CA PHE A 86 2.90 6.85 8.87
C PHE A 86 3.00 5.41 8.39
N SER A 87 2.95 5.19 7.07
CA SER A 87 2.98 3.85 6.51
C SER A 87 4.32 3.15 6.75
N ALA A 88 5.43 3.89 6.75
CA ALA A 88 6.74 3.33 7.05
C ALA A 88 6.82 2.84 8.49
N PHE A 89 6.34 3.63 9.45
CA PHE A 89 6.29 3.20 10.85
C PHE A 89 5.39 2.00 11.05
N LEU A 90 4.23 2.01 10.40
CA LEU A 90 3.29 0.89 10.51
C LEU A 90 3.88 -0.39 9.92
N SER A 91 4.46 -0.30 8.74
CA SER A 91 5.10 -1.45 8.09
C SER A 91 6.22 -2.03 8.95
N GLY A 92 7.07 -1.18 9.50
CA GLY A 92 8.15 -1.61 10.37
C GLY A 92 7.65 -2.26 11.65
N ALA A 93 6.60 -1.70 12.25
CA ALA A 93 6.01 -2.27 13.46
C ALA A 93 5.44 -3.67 13.19
N VAL A 94 4.70 -3.84 12.11
CA VAL A 94 4.12 -5.13 11.77
C VAL A 94 5.20 -6.17 11.45
N ASP A 95 6.22 -5.78 10.68
CA ASP A 95 7.28 -6.71 10.29
C ASP A 95 8.14 -7.18 11.47
N THR A 96 8.17 -6.42 12.56
CA THR A 96 8.98 -6.75 13.75
C THR A 96 8.16 -7.31 14.91
N MET A 97 6.85 -7.46 14.77
CA MET A 97 6.02 -8.05 15.81
C MET A 97 6.43 -9.49 16.11
N GLU A 98 6.50 -9.81 17.38
CA GLU A 98 6.74 -11.17 17.88
C GLU A 98 5.51 -11.67 18.62
N GLU A 99 5.21 -12.95 18.44
CA GLU A 99 4.07 -13.58 19.11
C GLU A 99 4.45 -14.12 20.47
#